data_ec4302a6600f136efadb28fd8a84fe4f
#
_entry.id   ec4302a6600f136efadb28fd8a84fe4f
#
_cell.length_a   1.000
_cell.length_b   1.000
_cell.length_c   1.000
_cell.angle_alpha   90.00
_cell.angle_beta   90.00
_cell.angle_gamma   90.00
#
_symmetry.space_group_name_H-M   'P 1'
#
loop_
_entity.id
_entity.type
_entity.pdbx_description
1 polymer ?
#
loop_
_entity_poly.entity_id
_entity_poly.type
_entity_poly.pdbx_seq_one_letter_code
_entity_poly.pdbx_strand_id
1 'polypeptide(L)'
;GDVEGKDCVLLDDMIDTGGTIAGAVRVLKEAGAKSVIIACTHGVFSDPARERLSQCGAEEVITTDTLPQSTEGWDNLTVLSIAPLLARTIHEIFENGSVTTLFETH
;
A
#
# COMPACT_ATOMS: atom_id res chain seq x y z
N GLY A 1 15.44 -14.69 -2.17
CA GLY A 1 16.29 -14.37 -1.03
C GLY A 1 15.75 -14.93 0.26
N ASP A 2 16.54 -14.83 1.29
CA ASP A 2 16.16 -15.29 2.61
C ASP A 2 15.35 -14.20 3.32
N VAL A 3 14.11 -14.52 3.70
CA VAL A 3 13.21 -13.60 4.42
C VAL A 3 13.01 -13.96 5.88
N GLU A 4 13.64 -15.04 6.33
CA GLU A 4 13.48 -15.50 7.71
C GLU A 4 13.88 -14.42 8.71
N GLY A 5 12.98 -14.10 9.64
CA GLY A 5 13.17 -13.09 10.66
C GLY A 5 13.16 -11.65 10.16
N LYS A 6 12.82 -11.42 8.89
CA LYS A 6 12.86 -10.08 8.29
C LYS A 6 11.48 -9.47 8.18
N ASP A 7 11.45 -8.14 8.21
CA ASP A 7 10.26 -7.36 7.91
C ASP A 7 10.20 -7.16 6.39
N CYS A 8 9.09 -7.56 5.79
CA CYS A 8 8.92 -7.56 4.33
C CYS A 8 7.84 -6.57 3.92
N VAL A 9 8.04 -5.92 2.78
CA VAL A 9 7.05 -5.02 2.19
C VAL A 9 6.75 -5.52 0.78
N LEU A 10 5.47 -5.73 0.49
CA LEU A 10 4.99 -6.05 -0.86
C LEU A 10 4.40 -4.78 -1.46
N LEU A 11 4.94 -4.35 -2.59
CA LEU A 11 4.50 -3.14 -3.29
C LEU A 11 3.80 -3.51 -4.58
N ASP A 12 2.69 -2.83 -4.86
CA ASP A 12 2.00 -2.95 -6.13
C ASP A 12 1.41 -1.57 -6.50
N ASP A 13 1.16 -1.34 -7.77
CA ASP A 13 0.50 -0.12 -8.19
C ASP A 13 -1.01 -0.21 -7.93
N MET A 14 -1.60 -1.38 -8.08
CA MET A 14 -3.03 -1.59 -7.92
C MET A 14 -3.33 -2.95 -7.31
N ILE A 15 -4.28 -3.00 -6.39
CA ILE A 15 -4.82 -4.25 -5.87
C ILE A 15 -6.32 -4.25 -6.14
N ASP A 16 -6.80 -5.29 -6.82
CA ASP A 16 -8.23 -5.47 -7.09
C ASP A 16 -8.83 -6.49 -6.13
N THR A 17 -8.82 -7.78 -6.47
CA THR A 17 -9.43 -8.81 -5.64
C THR A 17 -8.53 -9.34 -4.53
N GLY A 18 -7.24 -9.06 -4.61
CA GLY A 18 -6.28 -9.37 -3.55
C GLY A 18 -5.80 -10.82 -3.49
N GLY A 19 -6.25 -11.68 -4.40
CA GLY A 19 -5.89 -13.11 -4.35
C GLY A 19 -4.39 -13.35 -4.51
N THR A 20 -3.76 -12.73 -5.49
CA THR A 20 -2.33 -12.89 -5.76
C THR A 20 -1.49 -12.35 -4.59
N ILE A 21 -1.81 -11.16 -4.11
CA ILE A 21 -1.03 -10.54 -3.03
C ILE A 21 -1.22 -11.29 -1.70
N ALA A 22 -2.43 -11.78 -1.43
CA ALA A 22 -2.68 -12.59 -0.24
C ALA A 22 -1.88 -13.90 -0.28
N GLY A 23 -1.78 -14.51 -1.47
CA GLY A 23 -0.94 -15.70 -1.65
C GLY A 23 0.53 -15.40 -1.41
N ALA A 24 1.03 -14.26 -1.88
CA ALA A 24 2.41 -13.85 -1.63
C ALA A 24 2.69 -13.65 -0.15
N VAL A 25 1.75 -13.09 0.61
CA VAL A 25 1.90 -12.94 2.06
C VAL A 25 2.07 -14.31 2.73
N ARG A 26 1.25 -15.28 2.35
CA ARG A 26 1.34 -16.63 2.91
C ARG A 26 2.70 -17.25 2.64
N VAL A 27 3.19 -17.14 1.40
CA VAL A 27 4.51 -17.67 1.04
C VAL A 27 5.60 -17.03 1.89
N LEU A 28 5.57 -15.72 2.08
CA LEU A 28 6.56 -15.03 2.92
C LEU A 28 6.47 -15.46 4.38
N LYS A 29 5.27 -15.58 4.91
CA LYS A 29 5.09 -16.04 6.30
C LYS A 29 5.55 -17.48 6.50
N GLU A 30 5.27 -18.36 5.55
CA GLU A 30 5.75 -19.75 5.59
C GLU A 30 7.27 -19.84 5.51
N ALA A 31 7.89 -18.89 4.80
CA ALA A 31 9.34 -18.80 4.71
C ALA A 31 9.98 -18.13 5.94
N GLY A 32 9.18 -17.76 6.94
CA GLY A 32 9.67 -17.25 8.22
C GLY A 32 9.75 -15.74 8.32
N ALA A 33 9.12 -14.98 7.44
CA ALA A 33 9.10 -13.52 7.56
C ALA A 33 8.51 -13.10 8.91
N LYS A 34 9.18 -12.14 9.56
CA LYS A 34 8.75 -11.62 10.85
C LYS A 34 7.46 -10.80 10.72
N SER A 35 7.41 -9.95 9.69
CA SER A 35 6.21 -9.17 9.37
C SER A 35 6.10 -8.98 7.87
N VAL A 36 4.88 -8.78 7.40
CA VAL A 36 4.63 -8.45 6.00
C VAL A 36 3.65 -7.28 5.96
N ILE A 37 4.05 -6.21 5.27
CA ILE A 37 3.22 -5.05 5.01
C ILE A 37 2.93 -5.02 3.52
N ILE A 38 1.67 -4.77 3.17
CA ILE A 38 1.25 -4.59 1.79
C ILE A 38 1.07 -3.09 1.57
N ALA A 39 1.56 -2.58 0.46
CA ALA A 39 1.36 -1.18 0.08
C ALA A 39 1.01 -1.08 -1.40
N CYS A 40 -0.02 -0.33 -1.73
CA CYS A 40 -0.40 -0.06 -3.11
C CYS A 40 -0.86 1.39 -3.27
N THR A 41 -0.71 1.91 -4.49
CA THR A 41 -1.20 3.25 -4.80
C THR A 41 -2.71 3.25 -4.98
N HIS A 42 -3.24 2.30 -5.74
CA HIS A 42 -4.65 2.27 -6.12
C HIS A 42 -5.34 1.04 -5.54
N GLY A 43 -6.07 1.24 -4.46
CA GLY A 43 -6.87 0.17 -3.86
C GLY A 43 -8.25 0.10 -4.48
N VAL A 44 -8.44 -0.75 -5.47
CA VAL A 44 -9.77 -1.01 -6.05
C VAL A 44 -10.60 -1.84 -5.07
N PHE A 45 -9.97 -2.87 -4.51
CA PHE A 45 -10.50 -3.71 -3.45
C PHE A 45 -11.91 -4.26 -3.75
N SER A 46 -12.06 -4.80 -4.96
CA SER A 46 -13.28 -5.52 -5.33
C SER A 46 -13.41 -6.78 -4.47
N ASP A 47 -14.65 -7.16 -4.16
CA ASP A 47 -14.88 -8.37 -3.38
C ASP A 47 -14.16 -9.58 -4.01
N PRO A 48 -13.54 -10.43 -3.21
CA PRO A 48 -13.50 -10.47 -1.74
C PRO A 48 -12.22 -9.88 -1.13
N ALA A 49 -11.66 -8.82 -1.69
CA ALA A 49 -10.36 -8.27 -1.28
C ALA A 49 -10.31 -7.92 0.21
N ARG A 50 -11.33 -7.24 0.72
CA ARG A 50 -11.39 -6.86 2.13
C ARG A 50 -11.21 -8.07 3.05
N GLU A 51 -11.98 -9.12 2.80
CA GLU A 51 -11.91 -10.32 3.59
C GLU A 51 -10.55 -11.01 3.45
N ARG A 52 -10.06 -11.15 2.22
CA ARG A 52 -8.76 -11.78 1.95
C ARG A 52 -7.62 -11.07 2.66
N LEU A 53 -7.57 -9.75 2.52
CA LEU A 53 -6.43 -8.96 3.03
C LEU A 53 -6.51 -8.76 4.55
N SER A 54 -7.70 -8.75 5.13
CA SER A 54 -7.83 -8.70 6.59
C SER A 54 -7.45 -10.03 7.26
N GLN A 55 -7.45 -11.12 6.51
CA GLN A 55 -7.21 -12.48 7.05
C GLN A 55 -5.94 -13.14 6.54
N CYS A 56 -5.20 -12.51 5.62
CA CYS A 56 -4.04 -13.16 4.98
C CYS A 56 -2.80 -13.23 5.86
N GLY A 57 -2.79 -12.55 7.00
CA GLY A 57 -1.65 -12.52 7.90
C GLY A 57 -0.73 -11.33 7.75
N ALA A 58 -1.02 -10.40 6.81
CA ALA A 58 -0.27 -9.15 6.73
C ALA A 58 -0.57 -8.29 7.96
N GLU A 59 0.46 -7.69 8.53
CA GLU A 59 0.33 -6.81 9.69
C GLU A 59 -0.38 -5.51 9.32
N GLU A 60 -0.18 -5.04 8.08
CA GLU A 60 -0.76 -3.77 7.63
C GLU A 60 -0.98 -3.79 6.12
N VAL A 61 -2.06 -3.14 5.69
CA VAL A 61 -2.33 -2.83 4.28
C VAL A 61 -2.40 -1.33 4.17
N ILE A 62 -1.54 -0.74 3.34
CA ILE A 62 -1.45 0.70 3.15
C ILE A 62 -1.86 1.04 1.73
N THR A 63 -2.78 1.97 1.57
CA THR A 63 -3.17 2.48 0.26
C THR A 63 -3.32 3.99 0.30
N THR A 64 -3.48 4.60 -0.86
CA THR A 64 -3.78 6.03 -0.96
C THR A 64 -5.28 6.24 -1.19
N ASP A 65 -5.68 7.51 -1.26
CA ASP A 65 -7.06 7.90 -1.53
C ASP A 65 -7.30 8.28 -2.99
N THR A 66 -6.51 7.73 -3.93
CA THR A 66 -6.79 7.89 -5.37
C THR A 66 -8.17 7.37 -5.76
N LEU A 67 -8.66 6.39 -4.99
CA LEU A 67 -10.03 5.88 -5.06
C LEU A 67 -10.66 6.01 -3.69
N PRO A 68 -11.99 6.19 -3.60
CA PRO A 68 -12.66 6.26 -2.30
C PRO A 68 -12.41 4.99 -1.49
N GLN A 69 -12.08 5.17 -0.21
CA GLN A 69 -11.80 4.06 0.70
C GLN A 69 -12.63 4.17 1.96
N SER A 70 -12.93 3.01 2.55
CA SER A 70 -13.52 2.93 3.88
C SER A 70 -12.70 1.96 4.72
N THR A 71 -12.31 2.41 5.90
CA THR A 71 -11.60 1.57 6.87
C THR A 71 -12.56 0.84 7.82
N GLU A 72 -13.85 1.09 7.70
CA GLU A 72 -14.86 0.49 8.57
C GLU A 72 -14.83 -1.03 8.49
N GLY A 73 -14.65 -1.68 9.64
CA GLY A 73 -14.56 -3.13 9.70
C GLY A 73 -13.30 -3.72 9.10
N TRP A 74 -12.28 -2.92 8.83
CA TRP A 74 -11.00 -3.37 8.27
C TRP A 74 -9.85 -2.83 9.11
N ASP A 75 -9.50 -3.54 10.16
CA ASP A 75 -8.59 -3.08 11.20
C ASP A 75 -7.16 -2.83 10.74
N ASN A 76 -6.67 -3.60 9.77
CA ASN A 76 -5.29 -3.46 9.30
C ASN A 76 -5.14 -2.61 8.02
N LEU A 77 -6.14 -1.80 7.68
CA LEU A 77 -6.05 -0.89 6.54
C LEU A 77 -5.72 0.52 6.99
N THR A 78 -4.69 1.11 6.38
CA THR A 78 -4.33 2.52 6.55
C THR A 78 -4.46 3.23 5.20
N VAL A 79 -5.17 4.34 5.18
CA VAL A 79 -5.37 5.14 3.96
C VAL A 79 -4.60 6.44 4.11
N LEU A 80 -3.69 6.71 3.17
CA LEU A 80 -2.89 7.93 3.13
C LEU A 80 -3.45 8.86 2.04
N SER A 81 -3.58 10.15 2.37
CA SER A 81 -4.02 11.12 1.38
C SER A 81 -2.88 11.52 0.45
N ILE A 82 -3.15 11.55 -0.86
CA ILE A 82 -2.23 12.09 -1.85
C ILE A 82 -2.39 13.60 -2.03
N ALA A 83 -3.40 14.20 -1.40
CA ALA A 83 -3.69 15.62 -1.55
C ALA A 83 -2.49 16.52 -1.23
N PRO A 84 -1.72 16.30 -0.16
CA PRO A 84 -0.53 17.13 0.11
C PRO A 84 0.50 17.09 -1.02
N LEU A 85 0.73 15.92 -1.61
CA LEU A 85 1.67 15.78 -2.73
C LEU A 85 1.16 16.53 -3.96
N LEU A 86 -0.13 16.39 -4.29
CA LEU A 86 -0.74 17.09 -5.40
C LEU A 86 -0.69 18.61 -5.20
N ALA A 87 -1.01 19.08 -3.99
CA ALA A 87 -0.99 20.49 -3.66
C ALA A 87 0.42 21.07 -3.86
N ARG A 88 1.45 20.39 -3.37
CA ARG A 88 2.84 20.81 -3.56
C ARG A 88 3.25 20.81 -5.04
N THR A 89 2.84 19.79 -5.77
CA THR A 89 3.16 19.70 -7.21
C THR A 89 2.54 20.86 -7.98
N ILE A 90 1.28 21.17 -7.71
CA ILE A 90 0.58 22.30 -8.32
C ILE A 90 1.29 23.60 -7.96
N HIS A 91 1.65 23.79 -6.70
CA HIS A 91 2.36 24.98 -6.24
C HIS A 91 3.70 25.16 -6.98
N GLU A 92 4.48 24.08 -7.09
CA GLU A 92 5.76 24.12 -7.80
C GLU A 92 5.60 24.48 -9.28
N ILE A 93 4.56 23.98 -9.94
CA ILE A 93 4.29 24.31 -11.34
C ILE A 93 3.99 25.81 -11.48
N PHE A 94 3.17 26.39 -10.60
CA PHE A 94 2.82 27.80 -10.63
C PHE A 94 4.00 28.72 -10.27
N GLU A 95 4.92 28.24 -9.44
CA GLU A 95 6.11 28.99 -9.05
C GLU A 95 7.29 28.76 -10.02
N ASN A 96 7.06 28.11 -11.15
CA ASN A 96 8.11 27.73 -12.11
C ASN A 96 9.19 26.84 -11.52
N GLY A 97 8.83 26.11 -10.44
CA GLY A 97 9.74 25.17 -9.81
C GLY A 97 9.78 23.83 -10.53
N SER A 98 10.63 22.93 -10.03
CA SER A 98 10.79 21.60 -10.58
C SER A 98 10.04 20.59 -9.72
N VAL A 99 9.17 19.79 -10.34
CA VAL A 99 8.48 18.72 -9.63
C VAL A 99 9.42 17.59 -9.21
N THR A 100 10.58 17.46 -9.86
CA THR A 100 11.56 16.43 -9.48
C THR A 100 12.15 16.67 -8.10
N THR A 101 12.22 17.90 -7.63
CA THR A 101 12.72 18.19 -6.28
C THR A 101 11.85 17.57 -5.19
N LEU A 102 10.57 17.34 -5.45
CA LEU A 102 9.67 16.71 -4.50
C LEU A 102 10.01 15.24 -4.27
N PHE A 103 10.67 14.61 -5.24
CA PHE A 103 11.03 13.21 -5.19
C PHE A 103 12.51 12.97 -4.86
N GLU A 104 13.33 14.01 -4.92
CA GLU A 104 14.76 13.96 -4.58
C GLU A 104 15.01 14.15 -3.09
N THR A 105 14.08 14.75 -2.38
CA THR A 105 14.18 15.05 -0.95
C THR A 105 13.69 13.87 -0.13
N HIS A 106 14.56 13.22 0.57
CA HIS A 106 14.23 12.07 1.39
C HIS A 106 14.68 12.28 2.83
#